data_047898afcfa64cdbd560ba0b42360d8a
#
_entry.id   047898afcfa64cdbd560ba0b42360d8a
#
_cell.length_a   1.000
_cell.length_b   1.000
_cell.length_c   1.000
_cell.angle_alpha   90.00
_cell.angle_beta   90.00
_cell.angle_gamma   90.00
#
_symmetry.space_group_name_H-M   'P 1'
#
loop_
_entity.id
_entity.type
_entity.pdbx_description
1 polymer ?
#
loop_
_entity_poly.entity_id
_entity_poly.type
_entity_poly.pdbx_seq_one_letter_code
_entity_poly.pdbx_strand_id
1 'polypeptide(L)'
;MLKEQNKFPEDAEYLMEELSGYNYTQLQLHRNDYVPNDIMRKFRDGLTRLGMDEPVQYILGYAYFMNRNFSVNENVLIPRQDTEEMVQKIIDEHGSETKSICDIGTGSGIIALTLGLEFPEDEILATDISDEALKVAELNANNYQTNNIFFKQSDLFKSIEPQQFDIIVSNPPYIAEDEKKDMDQSVIKYEPDLALYGHDNGLEFYENITKEVNNYLSDDGILYMEFGFRQKNAIKQIFCDNLPDYVVEFHKDISGNYRYLKAKKEM
;
A
#
# COMPACT_ATOMS: atom_id res chain seq x y z
N MET A 1 -24.09 -20.39 7.60
CA MET A 1 -22.72 -20.83 7.27
C MET A 1 -21.70 -19.83 7.81
N LEU A 2 -21.46 -18.63 7.25
CA LEU A 2 -20.43 -17.69 7.75
C LEU A 2 -20.66 -17.24 9.20
N LYS A 3 -21.90 -16.91 9.61
CA LYS A 3 -22.24 -16.56 11.01
C LYS A 3 -21.98 -17.68 12.00
N GLU A 4 -22.16 -18.93 11.60
CA GLU A 4 -21.88 -20.11 12.44
C GLU A 4 -20.39 -20.35 12.65
N GLN A 5 -19.54 -19.81 11.76
CA GLN A 5 -18.09 -19.89 11.83
C GLN A 5 -17.44 -18.60 12.38
N ASN A 6 -18.24 -17.64 12.88
CA ASN A 6 -17.75 -16.34 13.33
C ASN A 6 -17.07 -15.51 12.21
N LYS A 7 -17.49 -15.71 10.94
CA LYS A 7 -16.97 -15.01 9.77
C LYS A 7 -17.77 -13.74 9.49
N PHE A 8 -17.16 -12.79 8.79
CA PHE A 8 -17.74 -11.49 8.49
C PHE A 8 -18.79 -11.59 7.36
N PRO A 9 -20.09 -11.40 7.64
CA PRO A 9 -21.13 -11.40 6.61
C PRO A 9 -20.92 -10.28 5.58
N GLU A 10 -20.27 -9.19 5.98
CA GLU A 10 -20.00 -8.00 5.18
C GLU A 10 -19.14 -8.33 3.96
N ASP A 11 -18.13 -9.21 4.10
CA ASP A 11 -17.30 -9.67 2.98
C ASP A 11 -18.11 -10.45 1.94
N ALA A 12 -19.10 -11.22 2.38
CA ALA A 12 -19.98 -11.95 1.47
C ALA A 12 -20.96 -11.01 0.75
N GLU A 13 -21.42 -9.96 1.41
CA GLU A 13 -22.25 -8.92 0.78
C GLU A 13 -21.43 -8.16 -0.25
N TYR A 14 -20.22 -7.71 0.12
CA TYR A 14 -19.30 -7.03 -0.79
C TYR A 14 -18.95 -7.91 -2.00
N LEU A 15 -18.64 -9.20 -1.78
CA LEU A 15 -18.41 -10.15 -2.88
C LEU A 15 -19.61 -10.24 -3.83
N MET A 16 -20.83 -10.24 -3.30
CA MET A 16 -22.03 -10.29 -4.14
C MET A 16 -22.23 -8.97 -4.89
N GLU A 17 -21.99 -7.84 -4.26
CA GLU A 17 -22.05 -6.52 -4.91
C GLU A 17 -21.11 -6.46 -6.11
N GLU A 18 -19.85 -6.84 -5.92
CA GLU A 18 -18.83 -6.82 -6.98
C GLU A 18 -19.13 -7.81 -8.11
N LEU A 19 -19.59 -9.03 -7.79
CA LEU A 19 -19.91 -10.03 -8.80
C LEU A 19 -21.18 -9.70 -9.60
N SER A 20 -22.16 -9.03 -8.99
CA SER A 20 -23.43 -8.68 -9.64
C SER A 20 -23.43 -7.31 -10.29
N GLY A 21 -22.52 -6.42 -9.87
CA GLY A 21 -22.54 -5.00 -10.22
C GLY A 21 -23.67 -4.21 -9.54
N TYR A 22 -24.33 -4.79 -8.54
CA TYR A 22 -25.39 -4.15 -7.76
C TYR A 22 -24.83 -3.64 -6.43
N ASN A 23 -25.14 -2.42 -6.06
CA ASN A 23 -24.90 -1.94 -4.70
C ASN A 23 -25.88 -2.56 -3.69
N TYR A 24 -25.62 -2.39 -2.41
CA TYR A 24 -26.45 -2.90 -1.31
C TYR A 24 -27.96 -2.65 -1.51
N THR A 25 -28.33 -1.42 -1.85
CA THR A 25 -29.75 -1.06 -2.06
C THR A 25 -30.35 -1.85 -3.21
N GLN A 26 -29.64 -1.99 -4.31
CA GLN A 26 -30.10 -2.76 -5.47
C GLN A 26 -30.19 -4.25 -5.13
N LEU A 27 -29.24 -4.82 -4.38
CA LEU A 27 -29.33 -6.21 -3.91
C LEU A 27 -30.59 -6.43 -3.07
N GLN A 28 -30.95 -5.49 -2.18
CA GLN A 28 -32.18 -5.59 -1.38
C GLN A 28 -33.43 -5.52 -2.24
N LEU A 29 -33.48 -4.65 -3.25
CA LEU A 29 -34.60 -4.54 -4.18
C LEU A 29 -34.78 -5.81 -5.03
N HIS A 30 -33.69 -6.42 -5.47
CA HIS A 30 -33.64 -7.60 -6.34
C HIS A 30 -33.50 -8.94 -5.58
N ARG A 31 -33.68 -8.94 -4.26
CA ARG A 31 -33.44 -10.11 -3.39
C ARG A 31 -34.21 -11.38 -3.75
N ASN A 32 -35.33 -11.25 -4.50
CA ASN A 32 -36.18 -12.34 -4.94
C ASN A 32 -35.97 -12.69 -6.41
N ASP A 33 -35.07 -11.99 -7.09
CA ASP A 33 -34.84 -12.22 -8.52
C ASP A 33 -33.90 -13.41 -8.73
N TYR A 34 -33.91 -13.92 -9.95
CA TYR A 34 -33.01 -15.01 -10.33
C TYR A 34 -31.56 -14.48 -10.49
N VAL A 35 -30.62 -15.14 -9.80
CA VAL A 35 -29.20 -14.86 -9.97
C VAL A 35 -28.66 -15.69 -11.14
N PRO A 36 -27.98 -15.08 -12.13
CA PRO A 36 -27.36 -15.80 -13.24
C PRO A 36 -26.41 -16.91 -12.76
N ASN A 37 -26.41 -18.03 -13.46
CA ASN A 37 -25.67 -19.24 -13.03
C ASN A 37 -24.16 -19.03 -12.90
N ASP A 38 -23.57 -18.19 -13.73
CA ASP A 38 -22.15 -17.83 -13.69
C ASP A 38 -21.82 -17.01 -12.44
N ILE A 39 -22.64 -16.02 -12.09
CA ILE A 39 -22.52 -15.22 -10.86
C ILE A 39 -22.69 -16.15 -9.64
N MET A 40 -23.74 -16.99 -9.64
CA MET A 40 -23.98 -17.91 -8.54
C MET A 40 -22.82 -18.90 -8.34
N ARG A 41 -22.17 -19.38 -9.41
CA ARG A 41 -21.00 -20.26 -9.34
C ARG A 41 -19.82 -19.53 -8.71
N LYS A 42 -19.47 -18.31 -9.21
CA LYS A 42 -18.38 -17.49 -8.68
C LYS A 42 -18.62 -17.15 -7.20
N PHE A 43 -19.84 -16.80 -6.85
CA PHE A 43 -20.22 -16.48 -5.48
C PHE A 43 -20.05 -17.68 -4.53
N ARG A 44 -20.49 -18.89 -4.92
CA ARG A 44 -20.30 -20.09 -4.11
C ARG A 44 -18.83 -20.46 -3.91
N ASP A 45 -18.03 -20.31 -4.95
CA ASP A 45 -16.58 -20.50 -4.88
C ASP A 45 -15.97 -19.49 -3.92
N GLY A 46 -16.29 -18.20 -4.09
CA GLY A 46 -15.82 -17.14 -3.20
C GLY A 46 -16.25 -17.33 -1.75
N LEU A 47 -17.50 -17.78 -1.49
CA LEU A 47 -17.93 -18.12 -0.12
C LEU A 47 -17.09 -19.27 0.49
N THR A 48 -16.68 -20.22 -0.31
CA THR A 48 -15.82 -21.31 0.16
C THR A 48 -14.44 -20.77 0.57
N ARG A 49 -13.86 -19.90 -0.23
CA ARG A 49 -12.57 -19.25 0.02
C ARG A 49 -12.64 -18.30 1.23
N LEU A 50 -13.68 -17.47 1.35
CA LEU A 50 -13.96 -16.66 2.54
C LEU A 50 -14.08 -17.53 3.81
N GLY A 51 -14.71 -18.71 3.69
CA GLY A 51 -14.78 -19.68 4.78
C GLY A 51 -13.43 -20.22 5.24
N MET A 52 -12.39 -20.09 4.41
CA MET A 52 -11.00 -20.43 4.71
C MET A 52 -10.16 -19.23 5.15
N ASP A 53 -10.78 -18.09 5.45
CA ASP A 53 -10.17 -16.80 5.83
C ASP A 53 -9.45 -16.08 4.70
N GLU A 54 -9.66 -16.43 3.44
CA GLU A 54 -9.04 -15.74 2.32
C GLU A 54 -9.64 -14.34 2.17
N PRO A 55 -8.82 -13.26 2.07
CA PRO A 55 -9.31 -11.90 1.89
C PRO A 55 -10.18 -11.77 0.63
N VAL A 56 -11.27 -11.04 0.74
CA VAL A 56 -12.21 -10.83 -0.39
C VAL A 56 -11.52 -10.19 -1.59
N GLN A 57 -10.53 -9.33 -1.36
CA GLN A 57 -9.74 -8.68 -2.42
C GLN A 57 -8.94 -9.70 -3.25
N TYR A 58 -8.35 -10.71 -2.61
CA TYR A 58 -7.67 -11.79 -3.34
C TYR A 58 -8.65 -12.71 -4.07
N ILE A 59 -9.85 -12.90 -3.51
CA ILE A 59 -10.92 -13.65 -4.19
C ILE A 59 -11.38 -12.93 -5.46
N LEU A 60 -11.52 -11.60 -5.38
CA LEU A 60 -11.90 -10.74 -6.51
C LEU A 60 -10.75 -10.51 -7.48
N GLY A 61 -9.50 -10.59 -6.99
CA GLY A 61 -8.28 -10.32 -7.77
C GLY A 61 -7.94 -8.83 -7.87
N TYR A 62 -8.64 -7.97 -7.15
CA TYR A 62 -8.35 -6.53 -7.07
C TYR A 62 -8.76 -5.91 -5.73
N ALA A 63 -8.17 -4.77 -5.45
CA ALA A 63 -8.51 -3.91 -4.33
C ALA A 63 -8.75 -2.47 -4.80
N TYR A 64 -9.60 -1.76 -4.07
CA TYR A 64 -9.92 -0.36 -4.34
C TYR A 64 -8.94 0.56 -3.62
N PHE A 65 -8.41 1.57 -4.30
CA PHE A 65 -7.52 2.57 -3.75
C PHE A 65 -7.65 3.88 -4.53
N MET A 66 -7.86 5.00 -3.85
CA MET A 66 -7.98 6.33 -4.49
C MET A 66 -8.90 6.36 -5.71
N ASN A 67 -10.12 5.80 -5.58
CA ASN A 67 -11.13 5.68 -6.65
C ASN A 67 -10.71 4.85 -7.88
N ARG A 68 -9.76 3.93 -7.75
CA ARG A 68 -9.27 3.04 -8.80
C ARG A 68 -9.18 1.60 -8.32
N ASN A 69 -9.32 0.65 -9.24
CA ASN A 69 -9.15 -0.78 -8.97
C ASN A 69 -7.74 -1.23 -9.36
N PHE A 70 -6.99 -1.74 -8.41
CA PHE A 70 -5.65 -2.29 -8.63
C PHE A 70 -5.67 -3.81 -8.47
N SER A 71 -5.09 -4.54 -9.40
CA SER A 71 -4.90 -5.98 -9.30
C SER A 71 -4.06 -6.31 -8.07
N VAL A 72 -4.50 -7.31 -7.30
CA VAL A 72 -3.80 -7.83 -6.14
C VAL A 72 -3.87 -9.35 -6.10
N ASN A 73 -2.87 -9.97 -5.50
CA ASN A 73 -2.80 -11.40 -5.20
C ASN A 73 -1.91 -11.62 -3.96
N GLU A 74 -1.67 -12.87 -3.60
CA GLU A 74 -0.88 -13.28 -2.43
C GLU A 74 0.59 -12.80 -2.42
N ASN A 75 1.06 -12.16 -3.48
CA ASN A 75 2.44 -11.65 -3.57
C ASN A 75 2.57 -10.18 -3.16
N VAL A 76 1.46 -9.49 -2.89
CA VAL A 76 1.45 -8.06 -2.55
C VAL A 76 0.53 -7.77 -1.37
N LEU A 77 0.88 -6.77 -0.58
CA LEU A 77 0.01 -6.25 0.47
C LEU A 77 -1.31 -5.75 -0.16
N ILE A 78 -2.44 -6.07 0.47
CA ILE A 78 -3.71 -5.47 0.10
C ILE A 78 -3.66 -3.98 0.45
N PRO A 79 -3.93 -3.06 -0.49
CA PRO A 79 -3.97 -1.63 -0.24
C PRO A 79 -4.76 -1.24 1.01
N ARG A 80 -4.19 -0.37 1.84
CA ARG A 80 -4.82 0.11 3.07
C ARG A 80 -5.33 1.53 2.90
N GLN A 81 -6.44 1.84 3.54
CA GLN A 81 -7.04 3.17 3.51
C GLN A 81 -6.12 4.23 4.16
N ASP A 82 -5.34 3.84 5.17
CA ASP A 82 -4.39 4.74 5.82
C ASP A 82 -3.32 5.27 4.85
N THR A 83 -2.91 4.46 3.86
CA THR A 83 -1.96 4.84 2.82
C THR A 83 -2.53 5.91 1.88
N GLU A 84 -3.86 5.94 1.65
CA GLU A 84 -4.51 6.96 0.82
C GLU A 84 -4.27 8.37 1.35
N GLU A 85 -4.24 8.54 2.68
CA GLU A 85 -4.03 9.85 3.29
C GLU A 85 -2.61 10.39 3.07
N MET A 86 -1.61 9.51 3.13
CA MET A 86 -0.24 9.88 2.79
C MET A 86 -0.12 10.26 1.31
N VAL A 87 -0.71 9.48 0.41
CA VAL A 87 -0.70 9.76 -1.02
C VAL A 87 -1.47 11.05 -1.34
N GLN A 88 -2.63 11.28 -0.71
CA GLN A 88 -3.37 12.54 -0.87
C GLN A 88 -2.55 13.75 -0.41
N LYS A 89 -1.81 13.62 0.69
CA LYS A 89 -0.91 14.67 1.17
C LYS A 89 0.20 14.98 0.16
N ILE A 90 0.77 13.97 -0.48
CA ILE A 90 1.77 14.16 -1.55
C ILE A 90 1.14 14.90 -2.72
N ILE A 91 -0.06 14.49 -3.16
CA ILE A 91 -0.80 15.14 -4.26
C ILE A 91 -1.06 16.63 -3.95
N ASP A 92 -1.56 16.93 -2.74
CA ASP A 92 -1.90 18.29 -2.33
C ASP A 92 -0.67 19.22 -2.26
N GLU A 93 0.51 18.66 -1.99
CA GLU A 93 1.77 19.40 -1.83
C GLU A 93 2.68 19.39 -3.06
N HIS A 94 2.34 18.61 -4.10
CA HIS A 94 3.19 18.40 -5.27
C HIS A 94 3.61 19.68 -5.99
N GLY A 95 2.71 20.67 -6.07
CA GLY A 95 2.95 21.90 -6.83
C GLY A 95 2.78 21.72 -8.35
N SER A 96 3.33 22.67 -9.13
CA SER A 96 3.15 22.70 -10.59
C SER A 96 4.41 22.26 -11.37
N GLU A 97 5.50 21.97 -10.70
CA GLU A 97 6.77 21.58 -11.32
C GLU A 97 6.83 20.07 -11.47
N THR A 98 7.40 19.61 -12.58
CA THR A 98 7.69 18.19 -12.80
C THR A 98 8.66 17.66 -11.74
N LYS A 99 8.36 16.49 -11.21
CA LYS A 99 9.13 15.84 -10.13
C LYS A 99 9.74 14.51 -10.58
N SER A 100 10.89 14.20 -9.98
CA SER A 100 11.44 12.86 -9.97
C SER A 100 11.06 12.18 -8.65
N ILE A 101 10.36 11.05 -8.72
CA ILE A 101 9.80 10.37 -7.55
C ILE A 101 10.37 8.95 -7.43
N CYS A 102 10.69 8.50 -6.22
CA CYS A 102 11.03 7.11 -5.94
C CYS A 102 10.06 6.51 -4.93
N ASP A 103 9.40 5.42 -5.33
CA ASP A 103 8.55 4.59 -4.45
C ASP A 103 9.30 3.33 -4.05
N ILE A 104 9.68 3.23 -2.78
CA ILE A 104 10.49 2.13 -2.21
C ILE A 104 9.56 1.12 -1.55
N GLY A 105 9.61 -0.14 -1.98
CA GLY A 105 8.70 -1.18 -1.54
C GLY A 105 7.30 -1.00 -2.17
N THR A 106 7.26 -0.83 -3.50
CA THR A 106 6.06 -0.43 -4.23
C THR A 106 4.90 -1.43 -4.15
N GLY A 107 5.19 -2.70 -3.86
CA GLY A 107 4.18 -3.76 -3.75
C GLY A 107 3.37 -3.91 -5.04
N SER A 108 2.05 -3.68 -4.97
CA SER A 108 1.16 -3.69 -6.14
C SER A 108 1.26 -2.45 -7.03
N GLY A 109 2.16 -1.51 -6.70
CA GLY A 109 2.37 -0.29 -7.45
C GLY A 109 1.39 0.85 -7.11
N ILE A 110 0.56 0.72 -6.09
CA ILE A 110 -0.55 1.65 -5.82
C ILE A 110 -0.10 3.10 -5.61
N ILE A 111 1.03 3.32 -4.90
CA ILE A 111 1.55 4.67 -4.65
C ILE A 111 2.11 5.24 -5.95
N ALA A 112 3.06 4.54 -6.57
CA ALA A 112 3.70 4.96 -7.81
C ALA A 112 2.68 5.21 -8.92
N LEU A 113 1.72 4.29 -9.11
CA LEU A 113 0.69 4.38 -10.15
C LEU A 113 -0.29 5.52 -9.89
N THR A 114 -0.70 5.72 -8.64
CA THR A 114 -1.59 6.83 -8.31
C THR A 114 -0.91 8.17 -8.60
N LEU A 115 0.34 8.35 -8.15
CA LEU A 115 1.10 9.57 -8.42
C LEU A 115 1.36 9.75 -9.92
N GLY A 116 1.72 8.69 -10.65
CA GLY A 116 1.98 8.76 -12.09
C GLY A 116 0.74 9.08 -12.93
N LEU A 117 -0.45 8.69 -12.46
CA LEU A 117 -1.72 9.03 -13.11
C LEU A 117 -2.17 10.48 -12.80
N GLU A 118 -1.89 10.97 -11.59
CA GLU A 118 -2.17 12.37 -11.23
C GLU A 118 -1.17 13.35 -11.86
N PHE A 119 0.09 12.92 -12.03
CA PHE A 119 1.19 13.73 -12.56
C PHE A 119 1.87 13.02 -13.74
N PRO A 120 1.27 13.03 -14.93
CA PRO A 120 1.76 12.24 -16.08
C PRO A 120 3.10 12.74 -16.66
N GLU A 121 3.54 13.95 -16.29
CA GLU A 121 4.83 14.51 -16.70
C GLU A 121 5.98 14.15 -15.72
N ASP A 122 5.65 13.63 -14.54
CA ASP A 122 6.65 13.19 -13.56
C ASP A 122 7.30 11.88 -13.98
N GLU A 123 8.55 11.66 -13.55
CA GLU A 123 9.26 10.41 -13.74
C GLU A 123 9.30 9.64 -12.41
N ILE A 124 8.75 8.43 -12.38
CA ILE A 124 8.62 7.64 -11.17
C ILE A 124 9.41 6.35 -11.29
N LEU A 125 10.35 6.15 -10.37
CA LEU A 125 11.02 4.87 -10.16
C LEU A 125 10.33 4.10 -9.03
N ALA A 126 9.70 2.99 -9.36
CA ALA A 126 9.05 2.09 -8.40
C ALA A 126 9.93 0.86 -8.14
N THR A 127 10.31 0.64 -6.90
CA THR A 127 11.22 -0.46 -6.55
C THR A 127 10.59 -1.42 -5.54
N ASP A 128 10.94 -2.69 -5.65
CA ASP A 128 10.59 -3.72 -4.68
C ASP A 128 11.69 -4.78 -4.64
N ILE A 129 11.86 -5.45 -3.50
CA ILE A 129 12.77 -6.58 -3.39
C ILE A 129 12.18 -7.83 -4.06
N SER A 130 10.84 -7.94 -4.08
CA SER A 130 10.08 -9.05 -4.65
C SER A 130 9.84 -8.85 -6.15
N ASP A 131 10.41 -9.73 -6.97
CA ASP A 131 10.12 -9.78 -8.41
C ASP A 131 8.64 -10.11 -8.69
N GLU A 132 8.00 -10.91 -7.82
CA GLU A 132 6.57 -11.25 -7.97
C GLU A 132 5.67 -10.04 -7.66
N ALA A 133 6.05 -9.18 -6.70
CA ALA A 133 5.35 -7.94 -6.45
C ALA A 133 5.47 -6.98 -7.65
N LEU A 134 6.67 -6.86 -8.22
CA LEU A 134 6.88 -6.03 -9.41
C LEU A 134 6.05 -6.49 -10.61
N LYS A 135 5.85 -7.80 -10.81
CA LYS A 135 4.95 -8.31 -11.86
C LYS A 135 3.50 -7.85 -11.67
N VAL A 136 3.04 -7.76 -10.42
CA VAL A 136 1.69 -7.22 -10.13
C VAL A 136 1.65 -5.72 -10.39
N ALA A 137 2.68 -4.97 -10.00
CA ALA A 137 2.79 -3.54 -10.27
C ALA A 137 2.84 -3.23 -11.78
N GLU A 138 3.62 -3.98 -12.54
CA GLU A 138 3.68 -3.89 -14.01
C GLU A 138 2.35 -4.24 -14.68
N LEU A 139 1.61 -5.25 -14.17
CA LEU A 139 0.27 -5.57 -14.63
C LEU A 139 -0.67 -4.38 -14.43
N ASN A 140 -0.61 -3.74 -13.26
CA ASN A 140 -1.40 -2.56 -12.97
C ASN A 140 -1.01 -1.38 -13.86
N ALA A 141 0.28 -1.14 -14.08
CA ALA A 141 0.76 -0.11 -15.01
C ALA A 141 0.23 -0.31 -16.43
N ASN A 142 0.27 -1.54 -16.92
CA ASN A 142 -0.27 -1.90 -18.23
C ASN A 142 -1.78 -1.67 -18.31
N ASN A 143 -2.54 -2.02 -17.26
CA ASN A 143 -3.99 -1.82 -17.19
C ASN A 143 -4.37 -0.34 -17.29
N TYR A 144 -3.57 0.54 -16.66
CA TYR A 144 -3.77 1.99 -16.68
C TYR A 144 -3.03 2.71 -17.81
N GLN A 145 -2.23 1.99 -18.62
CA GLN A 145 -1.46 2.52 -19.76
C GLN A 145 -0.51 3.66 -19.36
N THR A 146 0.10 3.57 -18.17
CA THR A 146 1.08 4.55 -17.70
C THR A 146 2.40 4.35 -18.43
N ASN A 147 3.08 5.45 -18.80
CA ASN A 147 4.36 5.42 -19.53
C ASN A 147 5.50 6.13 -18.76
N ASN A 148 5.21 6.69 -17.62
CA ASN A 148 6.10 7.51 -16.80
C ASN A 148 6.58 6.80 -15.53
N ILE A 149 6.32 5.49 -15.42
CA ILE A 149 6.70 4.67 -14.26
C ILE A 149 7.66 3.57 -14.72
N PHE A 150 8.79 3.48 -14.03
CA PHE A 150 9.85 2.51 -14.29
C PHE A 150 9.98 1.57 -13.09
N PHE A 151 9.97 0.26 -13.34
CA PHE A 151 10.06 -0.74 -12.30
C PHE A 151 11.47 -1.32 -12.21
N LYS A 152 11.98 -1.51 -10.99
CA LYS A 152 13.31 -2.06 -10.76
C LYS A 152 13.35 -2.90 -9.49
N GLN A 153 13.89 -4.12 -9.59
CA GLN A 153 14.13 -4.93 -8.42
C GLN A 153 15.29 -4.34 -7.59
N SER A 154 15.02 -4.02 -6.32
CA SER A 154 16.01 -3.44 -5.41
C SER A 154 15.67 -3.77 -3.97
N ASP A 155 16.70 -4.10 -3.19
CA ASP A 155 16.63 -4.10 -1.73
C ASP A 155 16.94 -2.67 -1.25
N LEU A 156 15.90 -1.91 -0.96
CA LEU A 156 15.96 -0.47 -0.73
C LEU A 156 16.69 0.25 -1.88
N PHE A 157 17.80 0.93 -1.58
CA PHE A 157 18.59 1.68 -2.55
C PHE A 157 19.65 0.87 -3.30
N LYS A 158 19.92 -0.39 -2.91
CA LYS A 158 21.12 -1.15 -3.35
C LYS A 158 21.27 -1.30 -4.86
N SER A 159 20.18 -1.36 -5.60
CA SER A 159 20.23 -1.47 -7.07
C SER A 159 19.93 -0.15 -7.78
N ILE A 160 19.63 0.93 -7.05
CA ILE A 160 19.32 2.23 -7.65
C ILE A 160 20.62 2.91 -8.05
N GLU A 161 20.73 3.28 -9.34
CA GLU A 161 21.86 4.08 -9.80
C GLU A 161 21.89 5.44 -9.08
N PRO A 162 23.08 6.04 -8.86
CA PRO A 162 23.17 7.35 -8.23
C PRO A 162 22.40 8.42 -9.00
N GLN A 163 21.32 8.88 -8.38
CA GLN A 163 20.47 9.96 -8.91
C GLN A 163 19.75 10.65 -7.75
N GLN A 164 19.18 11.83 -8.01
CA GLN A 164 18.48 12.60 -7.01
C GLN A 164 16.98 12.59 -7.30
N PHE A 165 16.16 12.37 -6.27
CA PHE A 165 14.71 12.42 -6.33
C PHE A 165 14.18 13.63 -5.57
N ASP A 166 13.14 14.26 -6.09
CA ASP A 166 12.42 15.34 -5.40
C ASP A 166 11.50 14.80 -4.32
N ILE A 167 11.00 13.58 -4.52
CA ILE A 167 10.16 12.89 -3.55
C ILE A 167 10.63 11.44 -3.44
N ILE A 168 10.85 11.00 -2.22
CA ILE A 168 10.99 9.57 -1.89
C ILE A 168 9.81 9.19 -1.02
N VAL A 169 9.09 8.14 -1.38
CA VAL A 169 7.96 7.62 -0.62
C VAL A 169 8.15 6.15 -0.32
N SER A 170 7.70 5.70 0.84
CA SER A 170 7.71 4.28 1.22
C SER A 170 6.58 3.96 2.20
N ASN A 171 5.92 2.84 1.98
CA ASN A 171 5.15 2.14 3.00
C ASN A 171 5.90 0.84 3.34
N PRO A 172 6.94 0.88 4.17
CA PRO A 172 7.77 -0.29 4.45
C PRO A 172 7.08 -1.24 5.41
N PRO A 173 7.48 -2.52 5.47
CA PRO A 173 7.04 -3.44 6.51
C PRO A 173 7.41 -2.91 7.90
N TYR A 174 6.41 -2.72 8.76
CA TYR A 174 6.60 -2.09 10.08
C TYR A 174 6.07 -2.91 11.27
N ILE A 175 5.49 -4.07 11.02
CA ILE A 175 4.91 -4.90 12.09
C ILE A 175 6.02 -5.69 12.77
N ALA A 176 6.08 -5.60 14.10
CA ALA A 176 6.98 -6.41 14.90
C ALA A 176 6.49 -7.87 14.96
N GLU A 177 7.40 -8.84 15.01
CA GLU A 177 7.02 -10.26 15.04
C GLU A 177 6.12 -10.64 16.23
N ASP A 178 6.26 -9.97 17.36
CA ASP A 178 5.47 -10.20 18.56
C ASP A 178 4.03 -9.62 18.46
N GLU A 179 3.77 -8.72 17.51
CA GLU A 179 2.43 -8.19 17.20
C GLU A 179 1.58 -9.16 16.37
N LYS A 180 2.19 -10.19 15.78
CA LYS A 180 1.49 -11.23 14.98
C LYS A 180 0.26 -11.83 15.68
N LYS A 181 0.31 -12.00 17.00
CA LYS A 181 -0.79 -12.55 17.81
C LYS A 181 -2.05 -11.67 17.84
N ASP A 182 -1.91 -10.36 17.58
CA ASP A 182 -2.97 -9.37 17.63
C ASP A 182 -3.55 -9.07 16.23
N MET A 183 -2.98 -9.69 15.19
CA MET A 183 -3.40 -9.50 13.81
C MET A 183 -4.57 -10.40 13.40
N ASP A 184 -5.30 -9.98 12.37
CA ASP A 184 -6.33 -10.80 11.76
C ASP A 184 -5.74 -12.07 11.14
N GLN A 185 -6.46 -13.19 11.27
CA GLN A 185 -6.02 -14.48 10.73
C GLN A 185 -5.92 -14.48 9.20
N SER A 186 -6.75 -13.68 8.52
CA SER A 186 -6.70 -13.55 7.06
C SER A 186 -5.36 -12.93 6.61
N VAL A 187 -4.91 -11.89 7.31
CA VAL A 187 -3.63 -11.23 7.05
C VAL A 187 -2.47 -12.20 7.28
N ILE A 188 -2.42 -12.84 8.46
CA ILE A 188 -1.36 -13.77 8.84
C ILE A 188 -1.22 -14.95 7.85
N LYS A 189 -2.34 -15.40 7.29
CA LYS A 189 -2.39 -16.63 6.48
C LYS A 189 -2.16 -16.36 5.00
N TYR A 190 -2.53 -15.21 4.50
CA TYR A 190 -2.60 -14.96 3.05
C TYR A 190 -1.72 -13.81 2.57
N GLU A 191 -1.47 -12.79 3.39
CA GLU A 191 -0.63 -11.69 2.94
C GLU A 191 0.85 -12.04 3.12
N PRO A 192 1.74 -11.56 2.23
CA PRO A 192 3.14 -11.98 2.25
C PRO A 192 3.88 -11.45 3.48
N ASP A 193 4.55 -12.32 4.22
CA ASP A 193 5.35 -11.98 5.41
C ASP A 193 6.36 -10.84 5.11
N LEU A 194 6.91 -10.83 3.90
CA LEU A 194 7.88 -9.83 3.44
C LEU A 194 7.28 -8.40 3.38
N ALA A 195 5.97 -8.27 3.20
CA ALA A 195 5.30 -6.97 3.17
C ALA A 195 4.75 -6.54 4.54
N LEU A 196 4.79 -7.43 5.55
CA LEU A 196 4.21 -7.18 6.86
C LEU A 196 5.26 -6.90 7.94
N TYR A 197 6.29 -7.77 8.02
CA TYR A 197 7.18 -7.82 9.17
C TYR A 197 8.52 -7.12 8.91
N GLY A 198 8.90 -6.24 9.85
CA GLY A 198 10.24 -5.66 9.92
C GLY A 198 10.99 -6.18 11.14
N HIS A 199 12.30 -6.40 11.00
CA HIS A 199 13.17 -6.69 12.14
C HIS A 199 13.28 -5.48 13.08
N ASP A 200 13.96 -5.65 14.22
CA ASP A 200 14.19 -4.60 15.21
C ASP A 200 12.88 -3.89 15.66
N ASN A 201 11.87 -4.69 16.02
CA ASN A 201 10.54 -4.21 16.37
C ASN A 201 9.86 -3.41 15.25
N GLY A 202 10.09 -3.79 13.99
CA GLY A 202 9.54 -3.12 12.81
C GLY A 202 10.25 -1.80 12.46
N LEU A 203 11.45 -1.54 12.99
CA LEU A 203 12.18 -0.28 12.81
C LEU A 203 13.30 -0.35 11.78
N GLU A 204 13.71 -1.54 11.37
CA GLU A 204 14.85 -1.79 10.48
C GLU A 204 14.83 -0.93 9.21
N PHE A 205 13.69 -0.85 8.55
CA PHE A 205 13.56 -0.11 7.29
C PHE A 205 13.76 1.40 7.49
N TYR A 206 13.25 1.96 8.59
CA TYR A 206 13.44 3.38 8.91
C TYR A 206 14.91 3.68 9.17
N GLU A 207 15.60 2.81 9.90
CA GLU A 207 17.04 2.95 10.12
C GLU A 207 17.84 2.89 8.82
N ASN A 208 17.54 1.91 7.96
CA ASN A 208 18.28 1.72 6.71
C ASN A 208 18.01 2.86 5.72
N ILE A 209 16.74 3.26 5.56
CA ILE A 209 16.38 4.37 4.66
C ILE A 209 17.02 5.68 5.14
N THR A 210 16.95 6.00 6.42
CA THR A 210 17.51 7.27 6.94
C THR A 210 19.04 7.34 6.84
N LYS A 211 19.75 6.22 6.88
CA LYS A 211 21.22 6.18 6.69
C LYS A 211 21.64 6.48 5.25
N GLU A 212 20.80 6.17 4.26
CA GLU A 212 21.19 6.25 2.85
C GLU A 212 20.47 7.37 2.09
N VAL A 213 19.33 7.85 2.58
CA VAL A 213 18.43 8.77 1.84
C VAL A 213 19.12 10.04 1.35
N ASN A 214 20.09 10.59 2.07
CA ASN A 214 20.87 11.77 1.66
C ASN A 214 21.63 11.58 0.33
N ASN A 215 21.88 10.33 -0.08
CA ASN A 215 22.55 10.05 -1.35
C ASN A 215 21.57 10.09 -2.54
N TYR A 216 20.27 10.06 -2.26
CA TYR A 216 19.21 9.90 -3.26
C TYR A 216 18.13 11.00 -3.21
N LEU A 217 18.01 11.74 -2.14
CA LEU A 217 17.06 12.85 -2.02
C LEU A 217 17.73 14.15 -2.39
N SER A 218 17.10 14.95 -3.25
CA SER A 218 17.58 16.28 -3.62
C SER A 218 17.61 17.23 -2.41
N ASP A 219 18.36 18.33 -2.47
CA ASP A 219 18.51 19.24 -1.32
C ASP A 219 17.18 19.79 -0.84
N ASP A 220 16.24 20.05 -1.76
CA ASP A 220 14.87 20.47 -1.46
C ASP A 220 13.86 19.32 -1.40
N GLY A 221 14.33 18.09 -1.54
CA GLY A 221 13.52 16.90 -1.63
C GLY A 221 12.77 16.58 -0.33
N ILE A 222 11.73 15.76 -0.47
CA ILE A 222 10.85 15.37 0.64
C ILE A 222 10.78 13.86 0.74
N LEU A 223 10.97 13.33 1.95
CA LEU A 223 10.76 11.93 2.27
C LEU A 223 9.41 11.75 2.97
N TYR A 224 8.57 10.86 2.43
CA TYR A 224 7.32 10.43 3.05
C TYR A 224 7.41 8.95 3.44
N MET A 225 7.02 8.60 4.67
CA MET A 225 7.01 7.21 5.12
C MET A 225 5.77 6.91 5.96
N GLU A 226 5.10 5.80 5.65
CA GLU A 226 4.07 5.23 6.53
C GLU A 226 4.72 4.49 7.70
N PHE A 227 4.01 4.38 8.85
CA PHE A 227 4.53 3.66 10.03
C PHE A 227 3.40 3.22 10.98
N GLY A 228 3.70 2.24 11.82
CA GLY A 228 2.81 1.76 12.86
C GLY A 228 2.56 2.80 13.95
N PHE A 229 1.30 2.99 14.36
CA PHE A 229 0.85 4.07 15.25
C PHE A 229 1.60 4.17 16.59
N ARG A 230 2.27 3.09 17.04
CA ARG A 230 3.05 3.04 18.29
C ARG A 230 4.51 3.47 18.09
N GLN A 231 5.00 3.56 16.85
CA GLN A 231 6.44 3.69 16.54
C GLN A 231 6.94 5.14 16.48
N LYS A 232 6.04 6.15 16.54
CA LYS A 232 6.39 7.57 16.39
C LYS A 232 7.64 8.01 17.16
N ASN A 233 7.75 7.65 18.45
CA ASN A 233 8.85 8.13 19.29
C ASN A 233 10.18 7.47 18.91
N ALA A 234 10.15 6.19 18.58
CA ALA A 234 11.33 5.46 18.11
C ALA A 234 11.82 6.00 16.76
N ILE A 235 10.91 6.19 15.83
CA ILE A 235 11.22 6.77 14.51
C ILE A 235 11.77 8.20 14.66
N LYS A 236 11.18 9.02 15.53
CA LYS A 236 11.72 10.35 15.81
C LYS A 236 13.17 10.30 16.29
N GLN A 237 13.52 9.31 17.15
CA GLN A 237 14.88 9.14 17.61
C GLN A 237 15.82 8.74 16.46
N ILE A 238 15.40 7.80 15.60
CA ILE A 238 16.16 7.39 14.40
C ILE A 238 16.48 8.59 13.50
N PHE A 239 15.51 9.45 13.26
CA PHE A 239 15.74 10.68 12.47
C PHE A 239 16.71 11.64 13.17
N CYS A 240 16.57 11.85 14.48
CA CYS A 240 17.51 12.70 15.23
C CYS A 240 18.95 12.16 15.16
N ASP A 241 19.13 10.85 15.14
CA ASP A 241 20.47 10.23 15.13
C ASP A 241 21.09 10.20 13.72
N ASN A 242 20.29 9.89 12.69
CA ASN A 242 20.79 9.68 11.32
C ASN A 242 20.65 10.93 10.43
N LEU A 243 19.67 11.80 10.68
CA LEU A 243 19.32 12.97 9.87
C LEU A 243 19.05 14.19 10.77
N PRO A 244 20.04 14.65 11.56
CA PRO A 244 19.83 15.71 12.55
C PRO A 244 19.41 17.06 11.93
N ASP A 245 19.71 17.27 10.64
CA ASP A 245 19.36 18.49 9.91
C ASP A 245 17.98 18.42 9.23
N TYR A 246 17.17 17.38 9.53
CA TYR A 246 15.84 17.24 8.97
C TYR A 246 14.76 17.66 9.95
N VAL A 247 13.80 18.44 9.45
CA VAL A 247 12.52 18.69 10.13
C VAL A 247 11.58 17.53 9.79
N VAL A 248 11.05 16.88 10.82
CA VAL A 248 10.14 15.73 10.69
C VAL A 248 8.76 16.08 11.23
N GLU A 249 7.78 16.06 10.35
CA GLU A 249 6.36 16.26 10.66
C GLU A 249 5.67 14.90 10.73
N PHE A 250 4.92 14.64 11.82
CA PHE A 250 4.16 13.42 12.01
C PHE A 250 2.67 13.69 11.83
N HIS A 251 2.03 12.99 10.91
CA HIS A 251 0.63 13.13 10.56
C HIS A 251 -0.21 11.99 11.11
N LYS A 252 -1.48 12.29 11.34
CA LYS A 252 -2.45 11.33 11.87
C LYS A 252 -3.42 10.93 10.77
N ASP A 253 -3.93 9.68 10.89
CA ASP A 253 -5.06 9.17 10.13
C ASP A 253 -6.40 9.76 10.62
N ILE A 254 -7.49 9.50 9.89
CA ILE A 254 -8.86 9.93 10.26
C ILE A 254 -9.31 9.38 11.61
N SER A 255 -8.71 8.30 12.08
CA SER A 255 -8.97 7.70 13.41
C SER A 255 -8.20 8.40 14.54
N GLY A 256 -7.32 9.35 14.19
CA GLY A 256 -6.52 10.14 15.14
C GLY A 256 -5.22 9.49 15.58
N ASN A 257 -4.81 8.38 14.96
CA ASN A 257 -3.54 7.71 15.22
C ASN A 257 -2.44 8.29 14.32
N TYR A 258 -1.22 8.38 14.82
CA TYR A 258 -0.08 8.74 13.98
C TYR A 258 0.17 7.63 12.96
N ARG A 259 0.27 7.99 11.66
CA ARG A 259 0.32 7.01 10.59
C ARG A 259 1.42 7.22 9.57
N TYR A 260 1.76 8.45 9.25
CA TYR A 260 2.83 8.74 8.31
C TYR A 260 3.63 9.97 8.75
N LEU A 261 4.82 10.10 8.20
CA LEU A 261 5.69 11.25 8.40
C LEU A 261 6.05 11.90 7.06
N LYS A 262 6.39 13.17 7.15
CA LYS A 262 7.04 13.97 6.13
C LYS A 262 8.35 14.50 6.72
N ALA A 263 9.45 14.29 6.04
CA ALA A 263 10.74 14.79 6.45
C ALA A 263 11.41 15.57 5.34
N LYS A 264 11.96 16.73 5.66
CA LYS A 264 12.67 17.62 4.74
C LYS A 264 13.87 18.21 5.45
N LYS A 265 14.97 18.39 4.71
CA LYS A 265 16.18 19.05 5.22
C LYS A 265 15.88 20.51 5.57
N GLU A 266 16.34 20.94 6.73
CA GLU A 266 16.26 22.35 7.15
C GLU A 266 17.27 23.19 6.33
N MET A 267 16.79 24.25 5.69
CA MET A 267 17.65 25.15 4.90
C MET A 267 18.41 26.13 5.79
#